data_dd013e8668874277fba4cae943e2dd0e
#
_entry.id   dd013e8668874277fba4cae943e2dd0e
#
_cell.length_a   1.000
_cell.length_b   1.000
_cell.length_c   1.000
_cell.angle_alpha   90.00
_cell.angle_beta   90.00
_cell.angle_gamma   90.00
#
_symmetry.space_group_name_H-M   'P 1'
#
loop_
_entity.id
_entity.type
_entity.pdbx_description
1 polymer ?
#
loop_
_entity_poly.entity_id
_entity_poly.type
_entity_poly.pdbx_seq_one_letter_code
_entity_poly.pdbx_strand_id
1 'polypeptide(L)'
;FCFGNTPQMCLSGKTMGIIGYGQIGRAVARIAQALGMHVICHSRTCRGDGPYVDLDTLLSQSDVITLHCPLFPETTNLISTDSIARMKDGAILLNTARGQVIDETAVAHALSTGKLSGAAMDVVSVEPITPTNPLLTAPNCIITPHIAWAPAQMRQRIIDTTCNSIRAFLSGSPINVVNP
;
A
#
# COMPACT_ATOMS: atom_id res chain seq x y z
N PHE A 1 8.48 -14.65 -31.45
CA PHE A 1 9.09 -14.65 -30.12
C PHE A 1 9.73 -13.28 -29.87
N CYS A 2 9.43 -12.68 -28.73
CA CYS A 2 10.03 -11.42 -28.31
C CYS A 2 11.00 -11.72 -27.16
N PHE A 3 12.24 -11.27 -27.26
CA PHE A 3 13.17 -11.25 -26.14
C PHE A 3 12.85 -9.99 -25.33
N GLY A 4 12.36 -10.14 -24.10
CA GLY A 4 12.15 -9.01 -23.20
C GLY A 4 13.51 -8.39 -22.82
N ASN A 5 13.63 -7.08 -22.99
CA ASN A 5 14.82 -6.33 -22.58
C ASN A 5 14.85 -6.04 -21.08
N THR A 6 13.79 -6.43 -20.34
CA THR A 6 13.64 -6.18 -18.92
C THR A 6 13.62 -7.50 -18.15
N PRO A 7 14.45 -7.68 -17.10
CA PRO A 7 14.37 -8.84 -16.22
C PRO A 7 12.98 -8.95 -15.63
N GLN A 8 12.40 -10.16 -15.71
CA GLN A 8 11.09 -10.42 -15.12
C GLN A 8 11.26 -11.14 -13.78
N MET A 9 10.47 -10.73 -12.80
CA MET A 9 10.45 -11.35 -11.48
C MET A 9 9.26 -12.29 -11.36
N CYS A 10 9.52 -13.54 -10.94
CA CYS A 10 8.44 -14.45 -10.54
C CYS A 10 7.99 -14.09 -9.12
N LEU A 11 6.68 -13.99 -8.89
CA LEU A 11 6.12 -13.69 -7.56
C LEU A 11 6.17 -14.91 -6.62
N SER A 12 6.08 -16.13 -7.18
CA SER A 12 6.14 -17.35 -6.38
C SER A 12 7.46 -17.44 -5.61
N GLY A 13 7.38 -17.73 -4.30
CA GLY A 13 8.52 -17.80 -3.40
C GLY A 13 9.06 -16.44 -2.92
N LYS A 14 8.53 -15.32 -3.42
CA LYS A 14 8.87 -13.97 -2.93
C LYS A 14 8.09 -13.63 -1.67
N THR A 15 8.61 -12.69 -0.89
CA THR A 15 7.98 -12.22 0.35
C THR A 15 7.22 -10.92 0.12
N MET A 16 5.92 -10.91 0.46
CA MET A 16 5.08 -9.72 0.53
C MET A 16 5.04 -9.22 1.97
N GLY A 17 5.58 -8.03 2.21
CA GLY A 17 5.45 -7.30 3.47
C GLY A 17 4.24 -6.39 3.46
N ILE A 18 3.32 -6.56 4.39
CA ILE A 18 2.08 -5.78 4.48
C ILE A 18 2.12 -4.89 5.71
N ILE A 19 2.19 -3.57 5.50
CA ILE A 19 2.12 -2.59 6.59
C ILE A 19 0.67 -2.12 6.73
N GLY A 20 0.03 -2.53 7.85
CA GLY A 20 -1.40 -2.33 8.08
C GLY A 20 -2.23 -3.57 7.77
N TYR A 21 -2.40 -4.47 8.75
CA TYR A 21 -3.07 -5.76 8.56
C TYR A 21 -4.56 -5.71 8.96
N GLY A 22 -5.28 -4.69 8.42
CA GLY A 22 -6.72 -4.53 8.52
C GLY A 22 -7.47 -5.34 7.45
N GLN A 23 -8.71 -4.95 7.13
CA GLN A 23 -9.54 -5.65 6.12
C GLN A 23 -8.86 -5.69 4.75
N ILE A 24 -8.28 -4.55 4.31
CA ILE A 24 -7.60 -4.45 3.01
C ILE A 24 -6.31 -5.27 3.02
N GLY A 25 -5.44 -5.10 4.02
CA GLY A 25 -4.20 -5.86 4.13
C GLY A 25 -4.43 -7.38 4.15
N ARG A 26 -5.45 -7.85 4.86
CA ARG A 26 -5.85 -9.28 4.87
C ARG A 26 -6.35 -9.76 3.50
N ALA A 27 -7.06 -8.91 2.75
CA ALA A 27 -7.49 -9.24 1.40
C ALA A 27 -6.29 -9.38 0.45
N VAL A 28 -5.34 -8.45 0.53
CA VAL A 28 -4.09 -8.49 -0.24
C VAL A 28 -3.26 -9.72 0.14
N ALA A 29 -3.17 -10.06 1.42
CA ALA A 29 -2.48 -11.27 1.89
C ALA A 29 -2.99 -12.54 1.23
N ARG A 30 -4.33 -12.71 1.18
CA ARG A 30 -4.94 -13.87 0.50
C ARG A 30 -4.59 -13.95 -0.99
N ILE A 31 -4.56 -12.81 -1.67
CA ILE A 31 -4.18 -12.74 -3.09
C ILE A 31 -2.70 -13.08 -3.26
N ALA A 32 -1.82 -12.50 -2.45
CA ALA A 32 -0.39 -12.77 -2.48
C ALA A 32 -0.09 -14.26 -2.24
N GLN A 33 -0.74 -14.86 -1.25
CA GLN A 33 -0.62 -16.30 -0.97
C GLN A 33 -1.10 -17.16 -2.15
N ALA A 34 -2.20 -16.79 -2.80
CA ALA A 34 -2.70 -17.49 -3.99
C ALA A 34 -1.73 -17.41 -5.17
N LEU A 35 -0.89 -16.36 -5.23
CA LEU A 35 0.20 -16.21 -6.20
C LEU A 35 1.50 -16.92 -5.77
N GLY A 36 1.48 -17.68 -4.67
CA GLY A 36 2.62 -18.43 -4.15
C GLY A 36 3.64 -17.58 -3.38
N MET A 37 3.26 -16.38 -2.93
CA MET A 37 4.13 -15.54 -2.11
C MET A 37 4.08 -15.94 -0.63
N HIS A 38 5.20 -15.73 0.08
CA HIS A 38 5.22 -15.68 1.53
C HIS A 38 4.69 -14.33 2.00
N VAL A 39 3.87 -14.34 3.05
CA VAL A 39 3.29 -13.10 3.59
C VAL A 39 3.78 -12.89 5.01
N ILE A 40 4.29 -11.69 5.29
CA ILE A 40 4.56 -11.18 6.64
C ILE A 40 3.86 -9.83 6.79
N CYS A 41 3.48 -9.47 8.00
CA CYS A 41 2.77 -8.22 8.23
C CYS A 41 3.24 -7.48 9.49
N HIS A 42 3.10 -6.16 9.44
CA HIS A 42 3.28 -5.27 10.58
C HIS A 42 2.04 -4.44 10.80
N SER A 43 1.60 -4.30 12.06
CA SER A 43 0.47 -3.47 12.42
C SER A 43 0.62 -2.99 13.86
N ARG A 44 0.20 -1.75 14.15
CA ARG A 44 0.19 -1.21 15.52
C ARG A 44 -0.60 -2.08 16.50
N THR A 45 -1.69 -2.69 16.02
CA THR A 45 -2.52 -3.59 16.80
C THR A 45 -2.59 -4.93 16.12
N CYS A 46 -2.07 -5.96 16.79
CA CYS A 46 -2.20 -7.34 16.34
C CYS A 46 -3.61 -7.84 16.67
N ARG A 47 -4.41 -8.16 15.65
CA ARG A 47 -5.78 -8.67 15.82
C ARG A 47 -5.86 -10.09 15.28
N GLY A 48 -6.08 -11.06 16.20
CA GLY A 48 -6.18 -12.47 15.84
C GLY A 48 -4.86 -13.06 15.35
N ASP A 49 -4.94 -14.22 14.72
CA ASP A 49 -3.79 -14.92 14.17
C ASP A 49 -3.36 -14.28 12.85
N GLY A 50 -2.10 -13.95 12.75
CA GLY A 50 -1.51 -13.37 11.54
C GLY A 50 0.00 -13.50 11.55
N PRO A 51 0.66 -13.40 10.40
CA PRO A 51 2.10 -13.50 10.26
C PRO A 51 2.79 -12.18 10.69
N TYR A 52 2.54 -11.76 11.94
CA TYR A 52 3.05 -10.50 12.48
C TYR A 52 4.53 -10.57 12.78
N VAL A 53 5.25 -9.55 12.33
CA VAL A 53 6.66 -9.31 12.63
C VAL A 53 6.85 -7.83 13.03
N ASP A 54 8.00 -7.51 13.62
CA ASP A 54 8.40 -6.11 13.80
C ASP A 54 8.67 -5.43 12.45
N LEU A 55 8.72 -4.10 12.46
CA LEU A 55 8.88 -3.32 11.23
C LEU A 55 10.23 -3.59 10.54
N ASP A 56 11.30 -3.73 11.32
CA ASP A 56 12.65 -3.94 10.78
C ASP A 56 12.77 -5.31 10.09
N THR A 57 12.20 -6.34 10.68
CA THR A 57 12.06 -7.66 10.06
C THR A 57 11.26 -7.59 8.77
N LEU A 58 10.13 -6.88 8.77
CA LEU A 58 9.32 -6.70 7.56
C LEU A 58 10.12 -6.01 6.46
N LEU A 59 10.77 -4.88 6.76
CA LEU A 59 11.54 -4.12 5.78
C LEU A 59 12.66 -4.96 5.19
N SER A 60 13.43 -5.65 6.03
CA SER A 60 14.62 -6.41 5.61
C SER A 60 14.31 -7.73 4.89
N GLN A 61 13.11 -8.31 5.08
CA GLN A 61 12.78 -9.61 4.49
C GLN A 61 11.84 -9.51 3.27
N SER A 62 11.23 -8.35 3.00
CA SER A 62 10.26 -8.22 1.93
C SER A 62 10.89 -7.94 0.58
N ASP A 63 10.44 -8.65 -0.45
CA ASP A 63 10.71 -8.35 -1.86
C ASP A 63 9.71 -7.32 -2.40
N VAL A 64 8.48 -7.33 -1.87
CA VAL A 64 7.43 -6.35 -2.19
C VAL A 64 6.84 -5.86 -0.88
N ILE A 65 6.73 -4.55 -0.72
CA ILE A 65 6.12 -3.91 0.46
C ILE A 65 4.87 -3.15 0.01
N THR A 66 3.75 -3.36 0.69
CA THR A 66 2.49 -2.69 0.41
C THR A 66 1.90 -2.03 1.64
N LEU A 67 1.45 -0.77 1.47
CA LEU A 67 0.98 0.08 2.55
C LEU A 67 -0.54 0.10 2.60
N HIS A 68 -1.10 -0.26 3.77
CA HIS A 68 -2.54 -0.26 4.06
C HIS A 68 -2.83 0.31 5.46
N CYS A 69 -1.86 1.04 6.03
CA CYS A 69 -2.03 1.72 7.30
C CYS A 69 -2.71 3.09 7.10
N PRO A 70 -3.50 3.56 8.07
CA PRO A 70 -4.01 4.92 8.06
C PRO A 70 -2.89 5.92 8.33
N LEU A 71 -3.11 7.18 7.95
CA LEU A 71 -2.21 8.28 8.27
C LEU A 71 -2.46 8.75 9.71
N PHE A 72 -1.42 8.64 10.53
CA PHE A 72 -1.31 9.17 11.89
C PHE A 72 0.05 9.87 12.04
N PRO A 73 0.29 10.62 13.11
CA PRO A 73 1.63 11.19 13.37
C PRO A 73 2.74 10.12 13.30
N GLU A 74 2.49 8.91 13.83
CA GLU A 74 3.46 7.82 13.88
C GLU A 74 3.67 7.13 12.53
N THR A 75 2.77 7.30 11.58
CA THR A 75 2.88 6.73 10.23
C THR A 75 3.26 7.76 9.16
N THR A 76 3.38 9.03 9.55
CA THR A 76 3.88 10.07 8.65
C THR A 76 5.35 9.81 8.34
N ASN A 77 5.70 9.78 7.04
CA ASN A 77 7.03 9.44 6.55
C ASN A 77 7.58 8.11 7.12
N LEU A 78 6.67 7.14 7.37
CA LEU A 78 7.06 5.80 7.80
C LEU A 78 8.05 5.16 6.82
N ILE A 79 7.85 5.41 5.52
CA ILE A 79 8.81 5.07 4.47
C ILE A 79 9.66 6.31 4.20
N SER A 80 10.80 6.36 4.85
CA SER A 80 11.80 7.42 4.83
C SER A 80 13.13 6.90 4.27
N THR A 81 14.12 7.76 4.16
CA THR A 81 15.49 7.35 3.80
C THR A 81 15.99 6.22 4.70
N ASP A 82 15.79 6.31 6.01
CA ASP A 82 16.28 5.33 6.98
C ASP A 82 15.54 3.99 6.86
N SER A 83 14.23 3.99 6.66
CA SER A 83 13.47 2.76 6.45
C SER A 83 13.79 2.12 5.10
N ILE A 84 13.97 2.91 4.04
CA ILE A 84 14.39 2.42 2.73
C ILE A 84 15.80 1.79 2.80
N ALA A 85 16.72 2.37 3.55
CA ALA A 85 18.06 1.80 3.72
C ALA A 85 18.03 0.38 4.29
N ARG A 86 17.03 0.04 5.12
CA ARG A 86 16.83 -1.28 5.72
C ARG A 86 16.10 -2.28 4.81
N MET A 87 15.47 -1.81 3.71
CA MET A 87 14.81 -2.70 2.74
C MET A 87 15.83 -3.53 1.96
N LYS A 88 15.36 -4.60 1.35
CA LYS A 88 16.16 -5.34 0.37
C LYS A 88 16.52 -4.44 -0.81
N ASP A 89 17.72 -4.65 -1.37
CA ASP A 89 18.07 -4.06 -2.64
C ASP A 89 17.15 -4.62 -3.74
N GLY A 90 16.60 -3.72 -4.54
CA GLY A 90 15.65 -4.07 -5.58
C GLY A 90 14.22 -4.36 -5.08
N ALA A 91 13.87 -4.03 -3.83
CA ALA A 91 12.49 -4.16 -3.36
C ALA A 91 11.53 -3.29 -4.17
N ILE A 92 10.26 -3.70 -4.21
CA ILE A 92 9.16 -2.95 -4.83
C ILE A 92 8.27 -2.35 -3.74
N LEU A 93 7.88 -1.09 -3.88
CA LEU A 93 7.01 -0.38 -2.95
C LEU A 93 5.65 -0.04 -3.58
N LEU A 94 4.56 -0.39 -2.89
CA LEU A 94 3.19 -0.09 -3.30
C LEU A 94 2.48 0.79 -2.25
N ASN A 95 1.94 1.93 -2.66
CA ASN A 95 1.17 2.80 -1.78
C ASN A 95 -0.22 3.11 -2.35
N THR A 96 -1.23 2.49 -1.77
CA THR A 96 -2.65 2.78 -2.00
C THR A 96 -3.34 3.27 -0.74
N ALA A 97 -2.57 3.74 0.26
CA ALA A 97 -3.08 4.17 1.56
C ALA A 97 -3.22 5.70 1.62
N ARG A 98 -2.15 6.41 1.93
CA ARG A 98 -2.06 7.88 1.97
C ARG A 98 -0.67 8.32 1.52
N GLY A 99 -0.59 9.43 0.77
CA GLY A 99 0.67 9.94 0.24
C GLY A 99 1.68 10.25 1.33
N GLN A 100 1.27 10.91 2.39
CA GLN A 100 2.13 11.33 3.50
C GLN A 100 2.72 10.18 4.34
N VAL A 101 2.34 8.92 4.07
CA VAL A 101 2.98 7.74 4.71
C VAL A 101 4.40 7.54 4.19
N ILE A 102 4.74 8.10 3.04
CA ILE A 102 6.06 8.02 2.43
C ILE A 102 6.71 9.41 2.34
N ASP A 103 8.02 9.44 2.41
CA ASP A 103 8.83 10.56 1.92
C ASP A 103 9.04 10.38 0.41
N GLU A 104 8.33 11.17 -0.38
CA GLU A 104 8.35 11.08 -1.85
C GLU A 104 9.75 11.36 -2.43
N THR A 105 10.52 12.24 -1.78
CA THR A 105 11.90 12.56 -2.20
C THR A 105 12.82 11.37 -1.96
N ALA A 106 12.70 10.73 -0.78
CA ALA A 106 13.48 9.54 -0.45
C ALA A 106 13.15 8.37 -1.40
N VAL A 107 11.86 8.17 -1.71
CA VAL A 107 11.42 7.12 -2.65
C VAL A 107 11.94 7.39 -4.06
N ALA A 108 11.82 8.63 -4.57
CA ALA A 108 12.33 9.00 -5.89
C ALA A 108 13.85 8.82 -6.00
N HIS A 109 14.60 9.19 -4.95
CA HIS A 109 16.03 8.95 -4.88
C HIS A 109 16.37 7.46 -4.87
N ALA A 110 15.64 6.66 -4.11
CA ALA A 110 15.84 5.21 -4.03
C ALA A 110 15.58 4.51 -5.37
N LEU A 111 14.58 4.96 -6.13
CA LEU A 111 14.33 4.48 -7.49
C LEU A 111 15.47 4.87 -8.43
N SER A 112 15.97 6.11 -8.35
CA SER A 112 17.05 6.61 -9.22
C SER A 112 18.38 5.90 -8.95
N THR A 113 18.64 5.47 -7.72
CA THR A 113 19.85 4.74 -7.32
C THR A 113 19.74 3.23 -7.49
N GLY A 114 18.54 2.70 -7.81
CA GLY A 114 18.28 1.27 -7.91
C GLY A 114 18.11 0.55 -6.57
N LYS A 115 18.09 1.27 -5.45
CA LYS A 115 17.77 0.69 -4.13
C LYS A 115 16.36 0.10 -4.12
N LEU A 116 15.39 0.79 -4.75
CA LEU A 116 14.10 0.24 -5.13
C LEU A 116 14.09 -0.07 -6.63
N SER A 117 13.62 -1.23 -7.02
CA SER A 117 13.49 -1.61 -8.43
C SER A 117 12.24 -1.04 -9.10
N GLY A 118 11.23 -0.69 -8.30
CA GLY A 118 9.97 -0.12 -8.78
C GLY A 118 9.08 0.38 -7.66
N ALA A 119 8.16 1.26 -8.02
CA ALA A 119 7.13 1.75 -7.11
C ALA A 119 5.80 1.94 -7.85
N ALA A 120 4.67 1.74 -7.14
CA ALA A 120 3.35 2.08 -7.64
C ALA A 120 2.58 2.86 -6.57
N MET A 121 2.16 4.06 -6.94
CA MET A 121 1.52 5.04 -6.06
C MET A 121 0.15 5.41 -6.60
N ASP A 122 -0.91 5.08 -5.86
CA ASP A 122 -2.26 5.59 -6.18
C ASP A 122 -2.54 6.92 -5.45
N VAL A 123 -1.68 7.28 -4.51
CA VAL A 123 -1.81 8.46 -3.66
C VAL A 123 -0.48 9.21 -3.56
N VAL A 124 -0.56 10.53 -3.44
CA VAL A 124 0.58 11.43 -3.25
C VAL A 124 0.33 12.39 -2.10
N SER A 125 1.41 13.04 -1.61
CA SER A 125 1.33 13.91 -0.42
C SER A 125 0.41 15.13 -0.63
N VAL A 126 0.35 15.65 -1.85
CA VAL A 126 -0.51 16.77 -2.26
C VAL A 126 -1.32 16.34 -3.48
N GLU A 127 -2.64 16.32 -3.35
CA GLU A 127 -3.57 15.95 -4.43
C GLU A 127 -4.44 17.16 -4.82
N PRO A 128 -4.53 17.51 -6.12
CA PRO A 128 -3.83 16.90 -7.26
C PRO A 128 -2.32 17.01 -7.21
N ILE A 129 -1.62 16.05 -7.84
CA ILE A 129 -0.15 16.00 -7.86
C ILE A 129 0.43 17.30 -8.45
N THR A 130 1.42 17.86 -7.78
CA THR A 130 2.11 19.08 -8.26
C THR A 130 3.11 18.75 -9.37
N PRO A 131 3.32 19.63 -10.34
CA PRO A 131 4.31 19.41 -11.41
C PRO A 131 5.76 19.22 -10.91
N THR A 132 6.04 19.67 -9.69
CA THR A 132 7.36 19.55 -9.05
C THR A 132 7.54 18.28 -8.21
N ASN A 133 6.51 17.41 -8.16
CA ASN A 133 6.61 16.18 -7.39
C ASN A 133 7.71 15.26 -7.94
N PRO A 134 8.69 14.86 -7.13
CA PRO A 134 9.86 14.10 -7.60
C PRO A 134 9.52 12.72 -8.15
N LEU A 135 8.38 12.14 -7.79
CA LEU A 135 7.93 10.84 -8.29
C LEU A 135 7.60 10.88 -9.79
N LEU A 136 7.22 12.05 -10.35
CA LEU A 136 6.88 12.19 -11.77
C LEU A 136 8.05 11.91 -12.71
N THR A 137 9.28 12.12 -12.25
CA THR A 137 10.50 11.89 -13.02
C THR A 137 11.30 10.69 -12.55
N ALA A 138 10.86 10.03 -11.48
CA ALA A 138 11.54 8.86 -10.94
C ALA A 138 11.38 7.66 -11.90
N PRO A 139 12.47 6.90 -12.17
CA PRO A 139 12.39 5.72 -13.02
C PRO A 139 11.51 4.63 -12.35
N ASN A 140 10.86 3.82 -13.17
CA ASN A 140 10.06 2.68 -12.71
C ASN A 140 8.99 3.03 -11.65
N CYS A 141 8.45 4.26 -11.69
CA CYS A 141 7.37 4.72 -10.84
C CYS A 141 6.06 4.77 -11.64
N ILE A 142 5.07 4.01 -11.21
CA ILE A 142 3.71 4.08 -11.74
C ILE A 142 2.87 4.93 -10.80
N ILE A 143 2.19 5.95 -11.32
CA ILE A 143 1.30 6.81 -10.54
C ILE A 143 -0.10 6.73 -11.14
N THR A 144 -1.10 6.49 -10.29
CA THR A 144 -2.51 6.55 -10.64
C THR A 144 -3.21 7.64 -9.80
N PRO A 145 -4.26 8.30 -10.32
CA PRO A 145 -4.83 9.50 -9.70
C PRO A 145 -5.87 9.18 -8.61
N HIS A 146 -5.47 8.45 -7.56
CA HIS A 146 -6.30 8.08 -6.41
C HIS A 146 -7.59 7.36 -6.83
N ILE A 147 -7.45 6.33 -7.64
CA ILE A 147 -8.57 5.61 -8.28
C ILE A 147 -8.70 4.13 -7.85
N ALA A 148 -7.94 3.68 -6.85
CA ALA A 148 -8.05 2.31 -6.36
C ALA A 148 -9.48 1.94 -5.87
N TRP A 149 -10.30 2.94 -5.51
CA TRP A 149 -11.70 2.80 -5.11
C TRP A 149 -12.70 2.92 -6.27
N ALA A 150 -12.28 3.37 -7.46
CA ALA A 150 -13.14 3.89 -8.53
C ALA A 150 -13.81 2.88 -9.48
N PRO A 151 -13.61 1.54 -9.43
CA PRO A 151 -14.39 0.62 -10.27
C PRO A 151 -15.90 0.86 -10.13
N ALA A 152 -16.65 0.79 -11.24
CA ALA A 152 -18.08 1.11 -11.26
C ALA A 152 -18.88 0.32 -10.20
N GLN A 153 -18.53 -0.96 -10.01
CA GLN A 153 -19.16 -1.83 -9.01
C GLN A 153 -18.89 -1.34 -7.57
N MET A 154 -17.69 -0.80 -7.31
CA MET A 154 -17.35 -0.27 -5.98
C MET A 154 -18.08 1.05 -5.72
N ARG A 155 -18.21 1.91 -6.71
CA ARG A 155 -19.00 3.15 -6.61
C ARG A 155 -20.46 2.84 -6.33
N GLN A 156 -21.05 1.87 -7.04
CA GLN A 156 -22.42 1.42 -6.77
C GLN A 156 -22.57 0.89 -5.34
N ARG A 157 -21.63 0.07 -4.88
CA ARG A 157 -21.62 -0.45 -3.52
C ARG A 157 -21.55 0.65 -2.46
N ILE A 158 -20.81 1.73 -2.70
CA ILE A 158 -20.76 2.90 -1.78
C ILE A 158 -22.14 3.54 -1.70
N ILE A 159 -22.81 3.78 -2.85
CA ILE A 159 -24.17 4.35 -2.91
C ILE A 159 -25.14 3.46 -2.14
N ASP A 160 -25.16 2.17 -2.43
CA ASP A 160 -26.07 1.22 -1.78
C ASP A 160 -25.85 1.16 -0.26
N THR A 161 -24.58 1.13 0.17
CA THR A 161 -24.23 1.16 1.60
C THR A 161 -24.69 2.46 2.26
N THR A 162 -24.50 3.60 1.62
CA THR A 162 -24.94 4.90 2.12
C THR A 162 -26.47 4.94 2.25
N CYS A 163 -27.21 4.52 1.22
CA CYS A 163 -28.67 4.44 1.27
C CYS A 163 -29.16 3.52 2.42
N ASN A 164 -28.52 2.38 2.60
CA ASN A 164 -28.86 1.44 3.69
C ASN A 164 -28.57 2.03 5.07
N SER A 165 -27.45 2.74 5.23
CA SER A 165 -27.11 3.41 6.49
C SER A 165 -28.12 4.53 6.83
N ILE A 166 -28.54 5.32 5.83
CA ILE A 166 -29.56 6.36 6.02
C ILE A 166 -30.92 5.72 6.43
N ARG A 167 -31.36 4.66 5.73
CA ARG A 167 -32.63 3.95 6.08
C ARG A 167 -32.58 3.41 7.49
N ALA A 168 -31.46 2.78 7.87
CA ALA A 168 -31.28 2.22 9.21
C ALA A 168 -31.28 3.33 10.29
N PHE A 169 -30.65 4.47 10.02
CA PHE A 169 -30.70 5.64 10.90
C PHE A 169 -32.14 6.16 11.08
N LEU A 170 -32.87 6.34 10.01
CA LEU A 170 -34.26 6.82 10.04
C LEU A 170 -35.21 5.84 10.74
N SER A 171 -34.92 4.53 10.72
CA SER A 171 -35.70 3.50 11.43
C SER A 171 -35.31 3.35 12.92
N GLY A 172 -34.38 4.15 13.43
CA GLY A 172 -33.92 4.09 14.81
C GLY A 172 -32.94 2.93 15.12
N SER A 173 -32.45 2.25 14.10
CA SER A 173 -31.48 1.15 14.22
C SER A 173 -30.24 1.39 13.39
N PRO A 174 -29.42 2.40 13.72
CA PRO A 174 -28.28 2.82 12.91
C PRO A 174 -27.25 1.68 12.75
N ILE A 175 -26.72 1.56 11.53
CA ILE A 175 -25.64 0.63 11.16
C ILE A 175 -24.40 1.42 10.71
N ASN A 176 -23.24 0.78 10.73
CA ASN A 176 -21.96 1.39 10.34
C ASN A 176 -21.60 2.65 11.15
N VAL A 177 -21.99 2.69 12.41
CA VAL A 177 -21.68 3.81 13.31
C VAL A 177 -20.20 3.80 13.63
N VAL A 178 -19.50 4.90 13.35
CA VAL A 178 -18.05 5.05 13.58
C VAL A 178 -17.74 5.86 14.84
N ASN A 179 -18.72 6.63 15.31
CA ASN A 179 -18.65 7.44 16.55
C ASN A 179 -19.85 7.07 17.42
N PRO A 180 -19.80 5.96 18.19
CA PRO A 180 -20.86 5.55 19.11
C PRO A 180 -21.02 6.50 20.31
#